data_fff6a76600c871d3639962a9891e11ca
#
_entry.id   fff6a76600c871d3639962a9891e11ca
#
_cell.length_a   1.000
_cell.length_b   1.000
_cell.length_c   1.000
_cell.angle_alpha   90.00
_cell.angle_beta   90.00
_cell.angle_gamma   90.00
#
_symmetry.space_group_name_H-M   'P 1'
#
loop_
_entity.id
_entity.type
_entity.pdbx_description
1 polymer ?
#
loop_
_entity_poly.entity_id
_entity_poly.type
_entity_poly.pdbx_seq_one_letter_code
_entity_poly.pdbx_strand_id
1 'polypeptide(L)' 'MEYEIKKVTMFSNIGLYDAYFLIDYKNCQLNKFGVEHLAQEEAIKRGLKE' A
#
# COMPACT_ATOMS: atom_id res chain seq x y z
N MET A 1 -1.75 13.57 7.78
CA MET A 1 -0.95 12.44 7.31
C MET A 1 -0.77 12.53 5.81
N GLU A 2 0.39 12.11 5.32
CA GLU A 2 0.69 12.17 3.90
C GLU A 2 0.44 10.84 3.18
N TYR A 3 0.29 9.77 3.93
CA TYR A 3 0.00 8.47 3.34
C TYR A 3 -0.73 7.58 4.32
N GLU A 4 -1.29 6.51 3.78
CA GLU A 4 -1.93 5.47 4.56
C GLU A 4 -1.65 4.13 3.88
N ILE A 5 -1.44 3.09 4.68
CA ILE A 5 -1.30 1.73 4.15
C ILE A 5 -2.49 0.92 4.62
N LYS A 6 -3.27 0.40 3.67
CA LYS A 6 -4.46 -0.39 3.96
C LYS A 6 -4.28 -1.82 3.52
N LYS A 7 -4.62 -2.75 4.41
CA LYS A 7 -4.66 -4.16 4.08
C LYS A 7 -6.05 -4.50 3.57
N VAL A 8 -6.12 -5.10 2.40
CA VAL A 8 -7.37 -5.49 1.76
C VAL A 8 -7.28 -6.97 1.37
N THR A 9 -8.27 -7.76 1.78
CA THR A 9 -8.34 -9.16 1.35
C THR A 9 -9.03 -9.19 -0.01
N MET A 10 -8.36 -9.78 -1.00
CA MET A 10 -8.85 -9.85 -2.36
C MET A 10 -9.10 -11.29 -2.76
N PHE A 11 -9.93 -11.47 -3.78
CA PHE A 11 -10.32 -12.77 -4.28
C PHE A 11 -9.67 -13.00 -5.64
N SER A 12 -9.11 -14.20 -5.85
CA SER A 12 -8.51 -14.56 -7.12
C SER A 12 -8.91 -15.98 -7.50
N ASN A 13 -8.52 -16.43 -8.69
CA ASN A 13 -8.82 -17.78 -9.18
C ASN A 13 -8.22 -18.87 -8.29
N ILE A 14 -7.18 -18.55 -7.54
CA ILE A 14 -6.49 -19.52 -6.67
C ILE A 14 -6.88 -19.36 -5.21
N GLY A 15 -7.80 -18.42 -4.88
CA GLY A 15 -8.28 -18.24 -3.52
C GLY A 15 -8.13 -16.81 -3.03
N LEU A 16 -8.21 -16.64 -1.71
CA LEU A 16 -8.08 -15.33 -1.08
C LEU A 16 -6.61 -14.98 -0.86
N TYR A 17 -6.30 -13.71 -1.02
CA TYR A 17 -4.96 -13.21 -0.70
C TYR A 17 -5.07 -11.79 -0.15
N ASP A 18 -4.06 -11.38 0.60
CA ASP A 18 -4.00 -10.03 1.16
C ASP A 18 -3.18 -9.12 0.25
N ALA A 19 -3.70 -7.93 -0.01
CA ALA A 19 -2.98 -6.90 -0.72
C ALA A 19 -2.83 -5.69 0.19
N TYR A 20 -1.75 -4.96 0.03
CA TYR A 20 -1.46 -3.77 0.82
C TYR A 20 -1.42 -2.58 -0.11
N PHE A 21 -2.33 -1.64 0.09
CA PHE A 21 -2.41 -0.46 -0.74
C PHE A 21 -1.73 0.71 -0.05
N LEU A 22 -0.82 1.34 -0.76
CA LEU A 22 -0.22 2.59 -0.31
C LEU A 22 -1.02 3.72 -0.92
N ILE A 23 -1.72 4.46 -0.07
CA ILE A 23 -2.48 5.62 -0.48
C ILE A 23 -1.60 6.84 -0.23
N ASP A 24 -1.09 7.42 -1.30
CA ASP A 24 -0.17 8.55 -1.23
C ASP A 24 -0.97 9.84 -1.44
N TYR A 25 -1.34 10.46 -0.33
CA TYR A 25 -2.14 11.69 -0.38
C TYR A 25 -1.32 12.88 -0.88
N LYS A 26 -0.02 12.85 -0.65
CA LYS A 26 0.84 13.96 -1.04
C LYS A 26 0.99 14.05 -2.56
N ASN A 27 1.13 12.91 -3.23
CA ASN A 27 1.33 12.85 -4.68
C ASN A 27 0.09 12.39 -5.43
N CYS A 28 -1.02 12.15 -4.72
CA CYS A 28 -2.29 11.70 -5.30
C CYS A 28 -2.12 10.40 -6.08
N GLN A 29 -1.42 9.42 -5.48
CA GLN A 29 -1.14 8.14 -6.12
C GLN A 29 -1.63 6.99 -5.26
N LEU A 30 -1.98 5.89 -5.91
CA LEU A 30 -2.39 4.65 -5.26
C LEU A 30 -1.57 3.52 -5.83
N ASN A 31 -0.89 2.77 -4.96
CA ASN A 31 -0.05 1.65 -5.39
C ASN A 31 -0.42 0.41 -4.60
N LYS A 32 -0.38 -0.74 -5.28
CA LYS A 32 -0.69 -2.03 -4.69
C LYS A 32 0.58 -2.83 -4.47
N PHE A 33 0.71 -3.41 -3.28
CA PHE A 33 1.86 -4.25 -2.93
C PHE A 33 1.38 -5.58 -2.38
N GLY A 34 2.17 -6.63 -2.59
CA GLY A 34 1.84 -7.96 -2.09
C GLY A 34 2.16 -8.14 -0.62
N VAL A 35 3.05 -7.33 -0.07
CA VAL A 35 3.44 -7.40 1.35
C VAL A 35 3.52 -6.00 1.93
N GLU A 36 3.23 -5.90 3.23
CA GLU A 36 3.22 -4.61 3.93
C GLU A 36 4.59 -3.95 3.92
N HIS A 37 5.62 -4.74 4.07
CA HIS A 37 6.99 -4.27 4.11
C HIS A 37 7.35 -3.42 2.89
N LEU A 38 6.96 -3.88 1.70
CA LEU A 38 7.23 -3.14 0.47
C LEU A 38 6.46 -1.82 0.40
N ALA A 39 5.23 -1.82 0.90
CA ALA A 39 4.44 -0.59 0.94
C ALA A 39 5.09 0.45 1.85
N GLN A 40 5.58 0.01 3.02
CA GLN A 40 6.25 0.91 3.95
C GLN A 40 7.55 1.45 3.38
N GLU A 41 8.33 0.60 2.71
CA GLU A 41 9.58 1.03 2.09
C GLU A 41 9.33 2.08 1.02
N GLU A 42 8.28 1.91 0.25
CA GLU A 42 7.96 2.89 -0.79
C GLU A 42 7.57 4.23 -0.17
N ALA A 43 6.81 4.22 0.93
CA ALA A 43 6.44 5.45 1.62
C ALA A 43 7.69 6.19 2.12
N ILE A 44 8.63 5.46 2.69
CA ILE A 44 9.88 6.04 3.18
C ILE A 44 10.69 6.59 2.01
N LYS A 45 10.78 5.83 0.92
CA LYS A 45 11.52 6.25 -0.27
C LYS A 45 10.99 7.55 -0.84
N ARG A 46 9.68 7.76 -0.77
CA ARG A 46 9.05 8.99 -1.26
C ARG A 46 9.12 10.12 -0.24
N GLY A 47 9.63 9.86 0.96
CA GLY A 47 9.70 10.88 2.00
C GLY A 47 8.35 11.23 2.60
N LEU A 48 7.39 10.33 2.55
CA LEU A 48 6.05 10.59 3.08
C LEU A 48 6.06 10.50 4.60
N LYS A 49 5.24 11.33 5.24
CA LYS A 49 5.10 11.38 6.70
C LYS A 49 3.70 10.94 7.11
N GLU A 50 3.64 10.19 8.20
CA GLU A 50 2.37 9.80 8.78
C GLU A 50 1.54 10.99 9.27
#